data_36d88709e655ec0572dfac32d0a5f2e5
#
_entry.id   36d88709e655ec0572dfac32d0a5f2e5
#
_cell.length_a   1.000
_cell.length_b   1.000
_cell.length_c   1.000
_cell.angle_alpha   90.00
_cell.angle_beta   90.00
_cell.angle_gamma   90.00
#
_symmetry.space_group_name_H-M   'P 1'
#
loop_
_entity.id
_entity.type
_entity.pdbx_description
1 polymer ?
#
loop_
_entity_poly.entity_id
_entity_poly.type
_entity_poly.pdbx_seq_one_letter_code
_entity_poly.pdbx_strand_id
1 'polypeptide(L)'
;MKPHRWVTDEPAIPFECSVIYEDAGIIVVDKPHFLATTPRGMWYRQTALIRLRERYGEPDITPAHRLDRLTAGVVVFVRDPALRRAYQMLFQERRTRKVYECLAPCAPV
;
A
#
# COMPACT_ATOMS: atom_id res chain seq x y z
N MET A 1 9.43 17.90 -7.55
CA MET A 1 10.64 17.09 -7.52
C MET A 1 10.93 16.50 -8.89
N LYS A 2 12.17 16.49 -9.27
CA LYS A 2 12.53 15.89 -10.52
C LYS A 2 12.55 14.37 -10.40
N PRO A 3 11.85 13.63 -11.26
CA PRO A 3 11.89 12.18 -11.19
C PRO A 3 13.27 11.67 -11.60
N HIS A 4 13.59 10.48 -11.12
CA HIS A 4 14.81 9.81 -11.54
C HIS A 4 14.71 9.49 -13.03
N ARG A 5 15.81 9.57 -13.74
CA ARG A 5 15.81 9.33 -15.17
C ARG A 5 15.29 7.95 -15.54
N TRP A 6 15.71 6.96 -14.78
CA TRP A 6 15.32 5.59 -15.08
C TRP A 6 13.85 5.31 -14.81
N VAL A 7 13.17 6.23 -14.14
CA VAL A 7 11.74 6.07 -13.88
C VAL A 7 10.92 6.17 -15.18
N THR A 8 11.40 6.93 -16.16
CA THR A 8 10.67 7.09 -17.40
C THR A 8 10.56 5.80 -18.20
N ASP A 9 11.48 4.87 -17.98
CA ASP A 9 11.49 3.58 -18.65
C ASP A 9 11.05 2.45 -17.73
N GLU A 10 10.35 2.80 -16.68
CA GLU A 10 9.90 1.84 -15.70
C GLU A 10 8.94 0.83 -16.36
N PRO A 11 9.24 -0.47 -16.30
CA PRO A 11 8.36 -1.46 -16.91
C PRO A 11 7.03 -1.52 -16.18
N ALA A 12 5.97 -1.75 -16.93
CA ALA A 12 4.65 -1.92 -16.32
C ALA A 12 4.59 -3.25 -15.59
N ILE A 13 4.06 -3.23 -14.39
CA ILE A 13 3.79 -4.44 -13.64
C ILE A 13 2.37 -4.88 -13.98
N PRO A 14 2.17 -6.05 -14.57
CA PRO A 14 0.85 -6.46 -15.07
C PRO A 14 -0.13 -6.90 -13.99
N PHE A 15 0.29 -6.92 -12.75
CA PHE A 15 -0.57 -7.36 -11.66
C PHE A 15 -1.26 -6.17 -11.02
N GLU A 16 -2.55 -6.33 -10.70
CA GLU A 16 -3.32 -5.26 -10.10
C GLU A 16 -3.37 -5.36 -8.59
N CYS A 17 -3.47 -4.19 -7.97
CA CYS A 17 -3.61 -4.08 -6.52
C CYS A 17 -5.08 -3.92 -6.21
N SER A 18 -5.74 -5.00 -5.80
CA SER A 18 -7.18 -5.01 -5.58
C SER A 18 -7.53 -4.35 -4.26
N VAL A 19 -8.53 -3.45 -4.30
CA VAL A 19 -9.04 -2.83 -3.08
C VAL A 19 -10.05 -3.78 -2.47
N ILE A 20 -9.79 -4.22 -1.23
CA ILE A 20 -10.71 -5.11 -0.51
C ILE A 20 -11.58 -4.38 0.49
N TYR A 21 -11.19 -3.17 0.90
CA TYR A 21 -12.00 -2.36 1.80
C TYR A 21 -11.56 -0.92 1.70
N GLU A 22 -12.51 0.00 1.81
CA GLU A 22 -12.18 1.42 1.89
C GLU A 22 -13.25 2.19 2.63
N ASP A 23 -12.81 3.24 3.32
CA ASP A 23 -13.71 4.20 3.94
C ASP A 23 -13.04 5.57 3.90
N ALA A 24 -13.57 6.54 4.65
CA ALA A 24 -13.02 7.89 4.64
C ALA A 24 -11.60 7.97 5.20
N GLY A 25 -11.21 6.99 6.00
CA GLY A 25 -9.92 7.02 6.70
C GLY A 25 -8.86 6.14 6.11
N ILE A 26 -9.23 4.98 5.58
CA ILE A 26 -8.26 3.98 5.12
C ILE A 26 -8.67 3.33 3.82
N ILE A 27 -7.69 2.75 3.15
CA ILE A 27 -7.87 1.88 1.99
C ILE A 27 -7.08 0.61 2.28
N VAL A 28 -7.72 -0.55 2.17
CA VAL A 28 -7.07 -1.83 2.37
C VAL A 28 -6.97 -2.53 1.03
N VAL A 29 -5.78 -2.95 0.66
CA VAL A 29 -5.56 -3.57 -0.63
C VAL A 29 -4.90 -4.94 -0.49
N ASP A 30 -5.12 -5.77 -1.50
CA ASP A 30 -4.41 -7.02 -1.67
C ASP A 30 -3.28 -6.75 -2.66
N LYS A 31 -2.07 -6.60 -2.14
CA LYS A 31 -0.91 -6.28 -2.98
C LYS A 31 -0.41 -7.55 -3.66
N PRO A 32 -0.25 -7.54 -4.98
CA PRO A 32 0.28 -8.71 -5.67
C PRO A 32 1.79 -8.83 -5.47
N HIS A 33 2.31 -10.00 -5.85
CA HIS A 33 3.75 -10.18 -5.94
C HIS A 33 4.32 -9.19 -6.96
N PHE A 34 5.58 -8.83 -6.77
CA PHE A 34 6.38 -8.01 -7.69
C PHE A 34 5.98 -6.55 -7.75
N LEU A 35 4.93 -6.14 -7.05
CA LEU A 35 4.56 -4.73 -6.95
C LEU A 35 5.04 -4.21 -5.61
N ALA A 36 5.96 -3.26 -5.61
CA ALA A 36 6.46 -2.66 -4.37
C ALA A 36 5.37 -1.87 -3.68
N THR A 37 5.43 -1.78 -2.36
CA THR A 37 4.48 -0.96 -1.60
C THR A 37 4.73 0.52 -1.83
N THR A 38 5.99 0.93 -1.75
CA THR A 38 6.39 2.34 -1.88
C THR A 38 7.55 2.45 -2.86
N PRO A 39 7.78 3.64 -3.42
CA PRO A 39 8.88 3.86 -4.36
C PRO A 39 10.24 3.47 -3.77
N ARG A 40 10.99 2.73 -4.56
CA ARG A 40 12.32 2.29 -4.15
C ARG A 40 13.11 1.85 -5.37
N GLY A 41 14.36 2.26 -5.46
CA GLY A 41 15.21 1.93 -6.60
C GLY A 41 14.63 2.46 -7.89
N MET A 42 14.48 1.61 -8.87
CA MET A 42 13.91 2.00 -10.15
C MET A 42 12.38 2.07 -10.15
N TRP A 43 11.74 1.59 -9.09
CA TRP A 43 10.28 1.51 -9.04
C TRP A 43 9.69 2.76 -8.41
N TYR A 44 8.86 3.47 -9.16
CA TYR A 44 8.15 4.65 -8.69
C TYR A 44 6.65 4.53 -8.99
N ARG A 45 6.27 4.61 -10.27
CA ARG A 45 4.86 4.54 -10.65
C ARG A 45 4.27 3.16 -10.43
N GLN A 46 5.07 2.14 -10.64
CA GLN A 46 4.65 0.75 -10.47
C GLN A 46 4.83 0.33 -9.02
N THR A 47 4.14 1.06 -8.13
CA THR A 47 4.09 0.76 -6.70
C THR A 47 2.65 0.90 -6.24
N ALA A 48 2.30 0.20 -5.18
CA ALA A 48 0.93 0.29 -4.66
C ALA A 48 0.57 1.71 -4.23
N LEU A 49 1.50 2.38 -3.56
CA LEU A 49 1.25 3.75 -3.08
C LEU A 49 0.94 4.71 -4.21
N ILE A 50 1.79 4.75 -5.23
CA ILE A 50 1.61 5.72 -6.31
C ILE A 50 0.38 5.38 -7.13
N ARG A 51 0.12 4.10 -7.38
CA ARG A 51 -1.11 3.70 -8.08
C ARG A 51 -2.37 4.17 -7.36
N LEU A 52 -2.37 4.05 -6.02
CA LEU A 52 -3.53 4.49 -5.24
C LEU A 52 -3.67 6.01 -5.24
N ARG A 53 -2.56 6.73 -5.10
CA ARG A 53 -2.60 8.18 -5.14
C ARG A 53 -3.18 8.68 -6.46
N GLU A 54 -2.77 8.06 -7.56
CA GLU A 54 -3.27 8.44 -8.88
C GLU A 54 -4.73 8.04 -9.08
N ARG A 55 -5.08 6.83 -8.64
CA ARG A 55 -6.43 6.33 -8.80
C ARG A 55 -7.46 7.16 -8.06
N TYR A 56 -7.15 7.59 -6.85
CA TYR A 56 -8.06 8.36 -6.03
C TYR A 56 -7.84 9.87 -6.11
N GLY A 57 -6.76 10.30 -6.75
CA GLY A 57 -6.43 11.71 -6.80
C GLY A 57 -6.10 12.28 -5.43
N GLU A 58 -5.52 11.47 -4.54
CA GLU A 58 -5.24 11.85 -3.15
C GLU A 58 -3.75 11.72 -2.85
N PRO A 59 -2.99 12.80 -2.91
CA PRO A 59 -1.55 12.73 -2.71
C PRO A 59 -1.13 12.45 -1.26
N ASP A 60 -2.06 12.57 -0.32
CA ASP A 60 -1.75 12.36 1.10
C ASP A 60 -1.87 10.92 1.56
N ILE A 61 -2.28 10.01 0.68
CA ILE A 61 -2.34 8.59 1.01
C ILE A 61 -0.95 8.12 1.43
N THR A 62 -0.88 7.43 2.56
CA THR A 62 0.38 6.97 3.14
C THR A 62 0.19 5.54 3.65
N PRO A 63 1.15 4.64 3.44
CA PRO A 63 1.01 3.28 3.96
C PRO A 63 1.15 3.26 5.47
N ALA A 64 0.35 2.44 6.13
CA ALA A 64 0.51 2.19 7.56
C ALA A 64 1.67 1.24 7.82
N HIS A 65 1.96 0.38 6.85
CA HIS A 65 3.08 -0.55 6.90
C HIS A 65 3.45 -0.94 5.48
N ARG A 66 4.52 -1.69 5.32
CA ARG A 66 5.00 -2.10 3.99
C ARG A 66 5.24 -3.59 3.93
N LEU A 67 5.02 -4.14 2.74
CA LEU A 67 5.45 -5.48 2.39
C LEU A 67 6.52 -5.36 1.32
N ASP A 68 7.44 -6.30 1.30
CA ASP A 68 8.47 -6.34 0.28
C ASP A 68 7.85 -6.49 -1.11
N ARG A 69 8.59 -6.05 -2.13
CA ARG A 69 8.12 -6.13 -3.51
C ARG A 69 7.71 -7.57 -3.89
N LEU A 70 8.46 -8.55 -3.42
CA LEU A 70 8.21 -9.95 -3.76
C LEU A 70 7.11 -10.59 -2.93
N THR A 71 6.61 -9.89 -1.92
CA THR A 71 5.62 -10.45 -1.00
C THR A 71 4.23 -9.95 -1.37
N ALA A 72 3.31 -10.90 -1.57
CA ALA A 72 1.91 -10.58 -1.73
C ALA A 72 1.23 -10.57 -0.37
N GLY A 73 0.17 -9.77 -0.25
CA GLY A 73 -0.59 -9.74 0.98
C GLY A 73 -1.33 -8.45 1.19
N VAL A 74 -1.99 -8.37 2.33
CA VAL A 74 -2.84 -7.24 2.68
C VAL A 74 -2.00 -6.07 3.17
N VAL A 75 -2.26 -4.90 2.62
CA VAL A 75 -1.59 -3.66 3.04
C VAL A 75 -2.64 -2.61 3.33
N VAL A 76 -2.49 -1.90 4.43
CA VAL A 76 -3.39 -0.82 4.83
C VAL A 76 -2.75 0.52 4.50
N PHE A 77 -3.49 1.34 3.78
CA PHE A 77 -3.08 2.71 3.47
C PHE A 77 -4.00 3.68 4.18
N VAL A 78 -3.45 4.76 4.70
CA VAL A 78 -4.20 5.77 5.44
C VAL A 78 -4.46 6.95 4.52
N ARG A 79 -5.73 7.33 4.39
CA ARG A 79 -6.15 8.48 3.58
C ARG A 79 -6.12 9.77 4.37
N ASP A 80 -6.52 9.70 5.63
CA ASP A 80 -6.63 10.86 6.49
C ASP A 80 -5.33 11.03 7.27
N PRO A 81 -4.58 12.12 7.03
CA PRO A 81 -3.33 12.35 7.76
C PRO A 81 -3.47 12.33 9.27
N ALA A 82 -4.65 12.68 9.79
CA ALA A 82 -4.88 12.66 11.23
C ALA A 82 -4.83 11.25 11.83
N LEU A 83 -5.07 10.23 11.00
CA LEU A 83 -5.08 8.84 11.46
C LEU A 83 -3.74 8.14 11.23
N ARG A 84 -2.84 8.79 10.51
CA ARG A 84 -1.58 8.15 10.10
C ARG A 84 -0.81 7.57 11.25
N ARG A 85 -0.61 8.37 12.29
CA ARG A 85 0.20 7.93 13.42
C ARG A 85 -0.42 6.74 14.14
N ALA A 86 -1.73 6.78 14.35
CA ALA A 86 -2.42 5.72 15.08
C ALA A 86 -2.28 4.37 14.35
N TYR A 87 -2.48 4.38 13.05
CA TYR A 87 -2.36 3.14 12.28
C TYR A 87 -0.92 2.65 12.19
N GLN A 88 0.03 3.57 12.00
CA GLN A 88 1.44 3.18 11.95
C GLN A 88 1.90 2.59 13.26
N MET A 89 1.41 3.12 14.38
CA MET A 89 1.75 2.59 15.68
C MET A 89 1.16 1.21 15.93
N LEU A 90 -0.04 0.94 15.43
CA LEU A 90 -0.61 -0.40 15.54
C LEU A 90 0.31 -1.44 14.91
N PHE A 91 0.82 -1.15 13.72
CA PHE A 91 1.70 -2.08 13.03
C PHE A 91 3.07 -2.15 13.69
N GLN A 92 3.56 -1.03 14.17
CA GLN A 92 4.85 -0.96 14.84
C GLN A 92 4.83 -1.76 16.15
N GLU A 93 3.69 -1.75 16.86
CA GLU A 93 3.54 -2.45 18.13
C GLU A 93 3.13 -3.91 17.95
N ARG A 94 3.14 -4.40 16.72
CA ARG A 94 2.83 -5.79 16.42
C ARG A 94 1.41 -6.21 16.77
N ARG A 95 0.47 -5.28 16.67
CA ARG A 95 -0.94 -5.58 16.84
C ARG A 95 -1.58 -5.98 15.51
N THR A 96 -0.76 -6.16 14.49
CA THR A 96 -1.20 -6.38 13.12
C THR A 96 -2.00 -7.66 12.96
N ARG A 97 -1.68 -8.70 13.72
CA ARG A 97 -2.39 -9.96 13.60
C ARG A 97 -3.88 -9.76 13.81
N LYS A 98 -4.27 -9.01 14.84
CA LYS A 98 -5.68 -8.76 15.12
C LYS A 98 -6.33 -7.91 14.03
N VAL A 99 -5.59 -6.96 13.50
CA VAL A 99 -6.10 -6.12 12.40
C VAL A 99 -6.37 -6.97 11.18
N TYR A 100 -5.45 -7.85 10.82
CA TYR A 100 -5.64 -8.72 9.67
C TYR A 100 -6.79 -9.68 9.86
N GLU A 101 -6.94 -10.24 11.03
CA GLU A 101 -8.05 -11.14 11.33
C GLU A 101 -9.39 -10.42 11.19
N CYS A 102 -9.45 -9.17 11.60
CA CYS A 102 -10.66 -8.37 11.51
C CYS A 102 -11.01 -8.01 10.06
N LEU A 103 -10.00 -7.69 9.26
CA LEU A 103 -10.21 -7.22 7.89
C LEU A 103 -10.36 -8.35 6.88
N ALA A 104 -9.85 -9.53 7.19
CA ALA A 104 -9.90 -10.66 6.29
C ALA A 104 -10.24 -11.95 7.06
N PRO A 105 -11.42 -12.00 7.67
CA PRO A 105 -11.77 -13.12 8.55
C PRO A 105 -11.86 -14.47 7.83
N CYS A 106 -12.08 -14.45 6.54
CA CYS A 106 -12.20 -15.68 5.76
C CYS A 106 -10.91 -16.07 5.07
N ALA A 107 -9.84 -15.33 5.30
CA ALA A 107 -8.57 -15.64 4.67
C ALA A 107 -8.04 -16.96 5.24
N PRO A 108 -7.61 -17.88 4.38
CA PRO A 108 -7.02 -19.11 4.86
C PRO A 108 -5.70 -18.80 5.55
N VAL A 109 -5.43 -19.57 6.53
CA VAL A 109 -4.22 -19.37 7.32
C VAL A 109 -3.07 -20.15 6.74
#